data_642150fc01b0ea94f540bb1b0d8f22e1
#
_entry.id   642150fc01b0ea94f540bb1b0d8f22e1
#
_cell.length_a   1.000
_cell.length_b   1.000
_cell.length_c   1.000
_cell.angle_alpha   90.00
_cell.angle_beta   90.00
_cell.angle_gamma   90.00
#
_symmetry.space_group_name_H-M   'P 1'
#
loop_
_entity.id
_entity.type
_entity.pdbx_description
1 polymer ?
#
loop_
_entity_poly.entity_id
_entity_poly.type
_entity_poly.pdbx_seq_one_letter_code
_entity_poly.pdbx_strand_id
1 'polypeptide(L)'
;MLRLRVLSFLMLIFNSAFAQDDTKQSYPDSYFRYPLNLSPIIAGNFGELRANHFHSGLDFKTNQKEGYPVYAAADGYVSRVRVQIGGGGNAVYVTHPNGYTTVYMHLQKYNSRISQTLKAYQYRIENFDVDFPLLPVEIPVKKGEIIAWSGNTGGSSGPHLHFEVRDSNTEETINPQLFGITIPDRVKPAINGLYVYQLNGEPFSENTPRQYLAVSGLSGNYQLNPGKIVGISGETGFGIITSDKNSVSENSNGPYSIELRVDGETIYSSVWEKFSFANSRGINSHVDYPLLINTGRRIHKGFLDPGNPLTIYKTKVNNGLINFTDTDIHEAQYIVRDVAGNESVLNFKFRYDLSAAKSTKRVAGRMFKFNQENFLDTNGIKIKMAKNSLYSDLNFVYSSSPTPAGGLSKIHHVQNRLSPVHLPYKLSIATNFALSAEFQSKALLVNTNKISLGGSYENGYVSADLRAFGSFYIALDTISPKIIPVNISNGKSLSGISRIQFKISDNLSGIKTFTGRINGKWVLMEYDAKTASLWHTFDDQTVKGRHEFHLSVMDMKSNTSTFNAAFFR
;
A
#
# COMPACT_ATOMS: atom_id res chain seq x y z
N MET A 1 86.71 1.13 -1.72
CA MET A 1 85.73 0.90 -2.79
C MET A 1 84.63 0.03 -2.24
N LEU A 2 83.52 0.65 -1.81
CA LEU A 2 82.42 -0.03 -1.20
C LEU A 2 81.23 -0.04 -2.22
N ARG A 3 80.87 -1.22 -2.69
CA ARG A 3 79.72 -1.37 -3.63
C ARG A 3 78.40 -1.50 -2.85
N LEU A 4 77.54 -0.51 -2.96
CA LEU A 4 76.21 -0.49 -2.42
C LEU A 4 75.31 -1.32 -3.36
N ARG A 5 74.73 -2.42 -2.84
CA ARG A 5 73.65 -3.18 -3.53
C ARG A 5 72.29 -2.62 -3.10
N VAL A 6 71.60 -2.01 -4.03
CA VAL A 6 70.23 -1.61 -3.84
C VAL A 6 69.36 -2.85 -4.03
N LEU A 7 68.60 -3.26 -2.99
CA LEU A 7 67.63 -4.32 -3.02
C LEU A 7 66.26 -3.67 -3.32
N SER A 8 65.73 -3.87 -4.56
CA SER A 8 64.38 -3.45 -4.92
C SER A 8 63.39 -4.43 -4.30
N PHE A 9 62.58 -3.93 -3.35
CA PHE A 9 61.47 -4.68 -2.73
C PHE A 9 60.22 -4.47 -3.60
N LEU A 10 59.83 -5.51 -4.34
CA LEU A 10 58.59 -5.52 -5.12
C LEU A 10 57.44 -5.80 -4.15
N MET A 11 56.65 -4.78 -3.82
CA MET A 11 55.44 -4.91 -3.00
C MET A 11 54.29 -5.42 -3.91
N LEU A 12 54.00 -6.70 -3.87
CA LEU A 12 52.81 -7.30 -4.45
C LEU A 12 51.60 -6.89 -3.61
N ILE A 13 50.83 -5.94 -4.09
CA ILE A 13 49.53 -5.61 -3.52
C ILE A 13 48.55 -6.72 -3.95
N PHE A 14 48.23 -7.64 -3.05
CA PHE A 14 47.09 -8.54 -3.19
C PHE A 14 45.82 -7.71 -2.99
N ASN A 15 45.16 -7.34 -4.09
CA ASN A 15 43.76 -6.96 -4.06
C ASN A 15 42.96 -8.21 -3.74
N SER A 16 42.67 -8.47 -2.47
CA SER A 16 41.57 -9.36 -2.08
C SER A 16 40.27 -8.70 -2.48
N ALA A 17 39.79 -9.05 -3.65
CA ALA A 17 38.39 -8.86 -3.98
C ALA A 17 37.57 -9.66 -2.94
N PHE A 18 37.02 -8.97 -1.97
CA PHE A 18 35.93 -9.54 -1.18
C PHE A 18 34.80 -9.82 -2.17
N ALA A 19 34.69 -11.04 -2.65
CA ALA A 19 33.47 -11.57 -3.21
C ALA A 19 32.43 -11.42 -2.10
N GLN A 20 31.49 -10.50 -2.27
CA GLN A 20 30.31 -10.40 -1.43
C GLN A 20 29.57 -11.70 -1.68
N ASP A 21 29.71 -12.65 -0.76
CA ASP A 21 29.00 -13.92 -0.77
C ASP A 21 27.53 -13.55 -0.59
N ASP A 22 26.80 -13.46 -1.71
CA ASP A 22 25.35 -13.39 -1.74
C ASP A 22 24.81 -14.74 -1.25
N THR A 23 24.94 -14.98 0.07
CA THR A 23 24.28 -16.09 0.72
C THR A 23 22.79 -15.88 0.54
N LYS A 24 22.24 -16.51 -0.50
CA LYS A 24 20.80 -16.55 -0.77
C LYS A 24 20.13 -16.99 0.53
N GLN A 25 19.37 -16.10 1.18
CA GLN A 25 18.72 -16.42 2.44
C GLN A 25 17.84 -17.66 2.20
N SER A 26 18.17 -18.76 2.90
CA SER A 26 17.41 -20.01 2.80
C SER A 26 16.22 -19.93 3.72
N TYR A 27 15.03 -19.98 3.16
CA TYR A 27 13.78 -20.09 3.91
C TYR A 27 13.43 -21.56 4.12
N PRO A 28 12.80 -21.93 5.26
CA PRO A 28 12.46 -23.33 5.54
C PRO A 28 11.36 -23.81 4.59
N ASP A 29 11.75 -24.60 3.61
CA ASP A 29 10.83 -25.25 2.70
C ASP A 29 9.95 -26.29 3.43
N SER A 30 8.69 -26.42 3.01
CA SER A 30 7.71 -27.40 3.53
C SER A 30 7.35 -27.25 5.03
N TYR A 31 7.83 -26.22 5.70
CA TYR A 31 7.45 -25.93 7.09
C TYR A 31 5.98 -25.55 7.20
N PHE A 32 5.51 -24.65 6.33
CA PHE A 32 4.13 -24.21 6.30
C PHE A 32 3.29 -25.10 5.38
N ARG A 33 2.10 -25.45 5.83
CA ARG A 33 1.08 -26.01 4.94
C ARG A 33 0.31 -24.89 4.24
N TYR A 34 -0.31 -25.21 3.13
CA TYR A 34 -1.31 -24.37 2.48
C TYR A 34 -2.50 -24.11 3.44
N PRO A 35 -2.95 -22.84 3.62
CA PRO A 35 -3.94 -22.49 4.63
C PRO A 35 -5.38 -22.88 4.31
N LEU A 36 -5.65 -23.37 3.09
CA LEU A 36 -6.96 -23.84 2.65
C LEU A 36 -6.86 -25.30 2.16
N ASN A 37 -7.98 -26.02 2.11
CA ASN A 37 -8.09 -27.32 1.43
C ASN A 37 -8.75 -27.12 0.05
N LEU A 38 -8.20 -26.21 -0.75
CA LEU A 38 -8.61 -25.89 -2.11
C LEU A 38 -7.39 -25.98 -3.04
N SER A 39 -7.60 -26.00 -4.34
CA SER A 39 -6.50 -25.85 -5.30
C SER A 39 -5.80 -24.52 -5.10
N PRO A 40 -4.45 -24.45 -5.18
CA PRO A 40 -3.68 -23.22 -4.92
C PRO A 40 -3.78 -22.22 -6.08
N ILE A 41 -4.94 -21.63 -6.24
CA ILE A 41 -5.23 -20.61 -7.25
C ILE A 41 -5.24 -19.24 -6.57
N ILE A 42 -4.47 -18.28 -7.10
CA ILE A 42 -4.37 -16.93 -6.56
C ILE A 42 -5.06 -15.88 -7.43
N ALA A 43 -5.56 -14.83 -6.79
CA ALA A 43 -6.07 -13.62 -7.41
C ALA A 43 -5.00 -12.52 -7.48
N GLY A 44 -4.01 -12.55 -6.61
CA GLY A 44 -2.88 -11.62 -6.54
C GLY A 44 -1.67 -12.28 -5.89
N ASN A 45 -0.47 -11.99 -6.39
CA ASN A 45 0.79 -12.49 -5.86
C ASN A 45 1.50 -11.47 -4.97
N PHE A 46 2.55 -11.94 -4.27
CA PHE A 46 3.42 -11.09 -3.47
C PHE A 46 4.17 -10.08 -4.34
N GLY A 47 4.27 -8.83 -3.88
CA GLY A 47 4.98 -7.77 -4.60
C GLY A 47 4.19 -7.13 -5.75
N GLU A 48 2.97 -7.58 -6.05
CA GLU A 48 2.12 -6.94 -7.06
C GLU A 48 1.90 -5.46 -6.75
N LEU A 49 1.93 -4.63 -7.80
CA LEU A 49 1.74 -3.18 -7.68
C LEU A 49 0.29 -2.85 -7.30
N ARG A 50 0.06 -2.30 -6.11
CA ARG A 50 -1.22 -1.77 -5.63
C ARG A 50 -1.15 -0.25 -5.48
N ALA A 51 -2.26 0.41 -5.18
CA ALA A 51 -2.26 1.85 -4.93
C ALA A 51 -1.47 2.18 -3.66
N ASN A 52 -0.33 2.86 -3.80
CA ASN A 52 0.55 3.31 -2.72
C ASN A 52 1.25 2.21 -1.88
N HIS A 53 1.20 0.94 -2.27
CA HIS A 53 1.88 -0.15 -1.58
C HIS A 53 2.08 -1.36 -2.50
N PHE A 54 3.01 -2.24 -2.15
CA PHE A 54 3.08 -3.57 -2.74
C PHE A 54 2.13 -4.51 -2.02
N HIS A 55 1.59 -5.49 -2.75
CA HIS A 55 0.82 -6.57 -2.16
C HIS A 55 1.69 -7.41 -1.22
N SER A 56 1.26 -7.56 0.03
CA SER A 56 2.08 -8.10 1.11
C SER A 56 1.97 -9.61 1.31
N GLY A 57 1.20 -10.29 0.48
CA GLY A 57 0.96 -11.73 0.63
C GLY A 57 0.47 -12.40 -0.65
N LEU A 58 -0.29 -13.46 -0.49
CA LEU A 58 -0.99 -14.18 -1.55
C LEU A 58 -2.49 -14.09 -1.32
N ASP A 59 -3.24 -13.72 -2.36
CA ASP A 59 -4.71 -13.69 -2.32
C ASP A 59 -5.24 -15.03 -2.88
N PHE A 60 -5.52 -15.99 -2.02
CA PHE A 60 -6.05 -17.30 -2.41
C PHE A 60 -7.54 -17.24 -2.74
N LYS A 61 -7.90 -17.68 -3.96
CA LYS A 61 -9.30 -17.73 -4.39
C LYS A 61 -10.10 -18.73 -3.57
N THR A 62 -11.33 -18.36 -3.23
CA THR A 62 -12.31 -19.19 -2.51
C THR A 62 -13.57 -19.42 -3.35
N ASN A 63 -13.40 -19.62 -4.66
CA ASN A 63 -14.50 -19.88 -5.61
C ASN A 63 -15.62 -18.84 -5.53
N GLN A 64 -15.26 -17.56 -5.25
CA GLN A 64 -16.19 -16.43 -5.04
C GLN A 64 -17.19 -16.65 -3.88
N LYS A 65 -16.84 -17.49 -2.90
CA LYS A 65 -17.69 -17.81 -1.75
C LYS A 65 -16.91 -17.58 -0.45
N GLU A 66 -17.64 -17.19 0.56
CA GLU A 66 -17.16 -17.15 1.94
C GLU A 66 -17.37 -18.50 2.64
N GLY A 67 -16.74 -18.69 3.80
CA GLY A 67 -17.03 -19.80 4.69
C GLY A 67 -16.17 -21.05 4.49
N TYR A 68 -15.10 -21.01 3.68
CA TYR A 68 -14.14 -22.11 3.64
C TYR A 68 -13.29 -22.15 4.92
N PRO A 69 -13.05 -23.33 5.53
CA PRO A 69 -12.18 -23.46 6.68
C PRO A 69 -10.77 -22.95 6.38
N VAL A 70 -10.24 -22.14 7.29
CA VAL A 70 -8.86 -21.61 7.27
C VAL A 70 -8.08 -22.32 8.36
N TYR A 71 -6.94 -22.89 7.99
CA TYR A 71 -6.12 -23.73 8.83
C TYR A 71 -4.83 -23.02 9.25
N ALA A 72 -4.38 -23.23 10.50
CA ALA A 72 -3.06 -22.82 10.94
C ALA A 72 -1.98 -23.48 10.06
N ALA A 73 -1.10 -22.66 9.48
CA ALA A 73 -0.09 -23.14 8.53
C ALA A 73 0.99 -24.00 9.18
N ALA A 74 1.27 -23.81 10.49
CA ALA A 74 2.19 -24.61 11.28
C ALA A 74 1.78 -24.55 12.77
N ASP A 75 2.47 -25.34 13.62
CA ASP A 75 2.35 -25.24 15.07
C ASP A 75 2.76 -23.85 15.56
N GLY A 76 2.06 -23.32 16.57
CA GLY A 76 2.35 -22.00 17.11
C GLY A 76 1.27 -21.55 18.12
N TYR A 77 1.06 -20.27 18.20
CA TYR A 77 -0.02 -19.68 18.98
C TYR A 77 -0.59 -18.44 18.29
N VAL A 78 -1.87 -18.17 18.51
CA VAL A 78 -2.49 -16.92 18.06
C VAL A 78 -1.89 -15.77 18.87
N SER A 79 -1.02 -15.00 18.24
CA SER A 79 -0.32 -13.88 18.89
C SER A 79 -1.10 -12.56 18.83
N ARG A 80 -2.07 -12.47 17.90
CA ARG A 80 -2.85 -11.25 17.68
C ARG A 80 -4.14 -11.56 16.93
N VAL A 81 -5.22 -10.93 17.35
CA VAL A 81 -6.49 -10.90 16.60
C VAL A 81 -6.84 -9.45 16.30
N ARG A 82 -7.17 -9.16 15.06
CA ARG A 82 -7.51 -7.81 14.63
C ARG A 82 -8.88 -7.78 13.96
N VAL A 83 -9.69 -6.79 14.34
CA VAL A 83 -10.95 -6.45 13.68
C VAL A 83 -10.84 -5.02 13.20
N GLN A 84 -10.98 -4.79 11.90
CA GLN A 84 -10.90 -3.46 11.29
C GLN A 84 -12.08 -3.22 10.35
N ILE A 85 -12.60 -2.00 10.34
CA ILE A 85 -13.63 -1.57 9.38
C ILE A 85 -13.10 -1.58 7.95
N GLY A 86 -11.84 -1.19 7.75
CA GLY A 86 -11.12 -1.22 6.47
C GLY A 86 -9.95 -2.19 6.46
N GLY A 87 -8.98 -1.97 5.59
CA GLY A 87 -7.72 -2.72 5.54
C GLY A 87 -7.93 -4.24 5.48
N GLY A 88 -7.27 -4.99 6.35
CA GLY A 88 -7.34 -6.46 6.41
C GLY A 88 -8.65 -7.03 6.97
N GLY A 89 -9.58 -6.19 7.44
CA GLY A 89 -10.84 -6.65 8.04
C GLY A 89 -10.59 -7.49 9.30
N ASN A 90 -11.27 -8.63 9.38
CA ASN A 90 -11.02 -9.63 10.42
C ASN A 90 -9.74 -10.40 10.10
N ALA A 91 -8.79 -10.40 11.03
CA ALA A 91 -7.49 -11.04 10.83
C ALA A 91 -7.02 -11.82 12.07
N VAL A 92 -6.27 -12.91 11.81
CA VAL A 92 -5.57 -13.72 12.82
C VAL A 92 -4.09 -13.74 12.48
N TYR A 93 -3.26 -13.58 13.49
CA TYR A 93 -1.81 -13.71 13.41
C TYR A 93 -1.39 -14.93 14.24
N VAL A 94 -0.63 -15.82 13.63
CA VAL A 94 -0.09 -17.01 14.33
C VAL A 94 1.42 -16.92 14.31
N THR A 95 2.02 -16.81 15.51
CA THR A 95 3.48 -16.81 15.67
C THR A 95 3.99 -18.23 15.88
N HIS A 96 5.05 -18.60 15.16
CA HIS A 96 5.61 -19.94 15.11
C HIS A 96 6.98 -20.02 15.78
N PRO A 97 7.39 -21.20 16.29
CA PRO A 97 8.69 -21.38 16.94
C PRO A 97 9.90 -21.10 16.06
N ASN A 98 9.74 -21.12 14.73
CA ASN A 98 10.81 -20.86 13.75
C ASN A 98 11.10 -19.38 13.50
N GLY A 99 10.48 -18.44 14.27
CA GLY A 99 10.72 -17.00 14.15
C GLY A 99 9.88 -16.29 13.10
N TYR A 100 8.90 -16.96 12.50
CA TYR A 100 7.96 -16.35 11.55
C TYR A 100 6.56 -16.25 12.12
N THR A 101 5.78 -15.32 11.58
CA THR A 101 4.35 -15.12 11.87
C THR A 101 3.54 -15.25 10.59
N THR A 102 2.55 -16.13 10.57
CA THR A 102 1.58 -16.19 9.46
C THR A 102 0.37 -15.33 9.76
N VAL A 103 -0.14 -14.63 8.75
CA VAL A 103 -1.27 -13.71 8.87
C VAL A 103 -2.37 -14.12 7.90
N TYR A 104 -3.60 -14.15 8.40
CA TYR A 104 -4.80 -14.56 7.68
C TYR A 104 -5.81 -13.41 7.76
N MET A 105 -6.19 -12.82 6.62
CA MET A 105 -7.05 -11.64 6.57
C MET A 105 -8.34 -11.87 5.78
N HIS A 106 -9.22 -10.87 5.84
CA HIS A 106 -10.55 -10.84 5.22
C HIS A 106 -11.49 -11.94 5.71
N LEU A 107 -11.27 -12.45 6.93
CA LEU A 107 -11.99 -13.59 7.50
C LEU A 107 -13.47 -13.26 7.74
N GLN A 108 -14.34 -14.25 7.49
CA GLN A 108 -15.77 -14.15 7.82
C GLN A 108 -16.01 -14.25 9.34
N LYS A 109 -15.36 -15.23 9.96
CA LYS A 109 -15.48 -15.51 11.40
C LYS A 109 -14.29 -16.33 11.89
N TYR A 110 -14.09 -16.35 13.19
CA TYR A 110 -13.06 -17.15 13.88
C TYR A 110 -13.64 -18.44 14.43
N ASN A 111 -12.79 -19.40 14.83
CA ASN A 111 -13.24 -20.56 15.60
C ASN A 111 -13.80 -20.14 16.98
N SER A 112 -14.49 -21.04 17.67
CA SER A 112 -15.18 -20.72 18.93
C SER A 112 -14.24 -20.15 20.00
N ARG A 113 -13.03 -20.70 20.14
CA ARG A 113 -12.05 -20.27 21.12
C ARG A 113 -11.58 -18.84 20.88
N ILE A 114 -11.18 -18.52 19.65
CA ILE A 114 -10.76 -17.16 19.26
C ILE A 114 -11.94 -16.20 19.37
N SER A 115 -13.14 -16.58 18.89
CA SER A 115 -14.35 -15.75 18.95
C SER A 115 -14.75 -15.37 20.36
N GLN A 116 -14.72 -16.33 21.31
CA GLN A 116 -15.08 -16.07 22.72
C GLN A 116 -14.08 -15.11 23.37
N THR A 117 -12.77 -15.35 23.18
CA THR A 117 -11.71 -14.51 23.73
C THR A 117 -11.79 -13.08 23.16
N LEU A 118 -11.98 -12.94 21.86
CA LEU A 118 -12.14 -11.65 21.19
C LEU A 118 -13.40 -10.91 21.68
N LYS A 119 -14.55 -11.60 21.73
CA LYS A 119 -15.82 -11.01 22.17
C LYS A 119 -15.72 -10.51 23.62
N ALA A 120 -15.13 -11.30 24.53
CA ALA A 120 -14.89 -10.89 25.90
C ALA A 120 -14.03 -9.60 25.98
N TYR A 121 -13.00 -9.50 25.13
CA TYR A 121 -12.18 -8.30 25.02
C TYR A 121 -12.96 -7.10 24.50
N GLN A 122 -13.72 -7.24 23.40
CA GLN A 122 -14.56 -6.18 22.83
C GLN A 122 -15.61 -5.66 23.82
N TYR A 123 -16.27 -6.55 24.58
CA TYR A 123 -17.21 -6.16 25.62
C TYR A 123 -16.52 -5.43 26.78
N ARG A 124 -15.30 -5.83 27.15
CA ARG A 124 -14.53 -5.17 28.23
C ARG A 124 -14.16 -3.73 27.88
N ILE A 125 -13.83 -3.46 26.63
CA ILE A 125 -13.40 -2.12 26.17
C ILE A 125 -14.52 -1.35 25.46
N GLU A 126 -15.71 -1.94 25.33
CA GLU A 126 -16.87 -1.37 24.60
C GLU A 126 -16.51 -0.87 23.19
N ASN A 127 -15.76 -1.66 22.40
CA ASN A 127 -15.35 -1.28 21.05
C ASN A 127 -15.40 -2.45 20.06
N PHE A 128 -15.85 -2.18 18.82
CA PHE A 128 -15.87 -3.15 17.73
C PHE A 128 -14.51 -3.31 17.07
N ASP A 129 -13.87 -2.17 16.69
CA ASP A 129 -12.55 -2.14 16.03
C ASP A 129 -11.47 -2.35 17.09
N VAL A 130 -10.70 -3.43 16.96
CA VAL A 130 -9.69 -3.82 17.95
C VAL A 130 -8.44 -4.37 17.30
N ASP A 131 -7.33 -4.14 17.99
CA ASP A 131 -6.03 -4.76 17.75
C ASP A 131 -5.58 -5.42 19.05
N PHE A 132 -5.83 -6.73 19.17
CA PHE A 132 -5.79 -7.47 20.40
C PHE A 132 -4.60 -8.45 20.43
N PRO A 133 -3.49 -8.11 21.12
CA PRO A 133 -2.37 -9.02 21.32
C PRO A 133 -2.72 -10.12 22.35
N LEU A 134 -2.15 -11.30 22.16
CA LEU A 134 -2.33 -12.49 22.99
C LEU A 134 -0.97 -13.08 23.39
N LEU A 135 -0.93 -13.70 24.58
CA LEU A 135 0.26 -14.38 25.08
C LEU A 135 0.35 -15.81 24.53
N PRO A 136 1.55 -16.41 24.48
CA PRO A 136 1.76 -17.76 23.95
C PRO A 136 0.89 -18.86 24.56
N VAL A 137 0.53 -18.70 25.83
CA VAL A 137 -0.25 -19.71 26.60
C VAL A 137 -1.76 -19.59 26.41
N GLU A 138 -2.26 -18.48 25.82
CA GLU A 138 -3.70 -18.22 25.75
C GLU A 138 -4.38 -19.05 24.67
N ILE A 139 -3.85 -19.01 23.43
CA ILE A 139 -4.43 -19.75 22.29
C ILE A 139 -3.33 -20.46 21.50
N PRO A 140 -2.74 -21.57 22.02
CA PRO A 140 -1.88 -22.43 21.22
C PRO A 140 -2.69 -23.13 20.13
N VAL A 141 -2.06 -23.32 18.95
CA VAL A 141 -2.66 -23.98 17.78
C VAL A 141 -1.71 -24.99 17.18
N LYS A 142 -2.28 -26.03 16.54
CA LYS A 142 -1.53 -27.06 15.82
C LYS A 142 -1.61 -26.86 14.32
N LYS A 143 -0.57 -27.28 13.59
CA LYS A 143 -0.56 -27.31 12.12
C LYS A 143 -1.80 -28.05 11.60
N GLY A 144 -2.61 -27.37 10.80
CA GLY A 144 -3.86 -27.94 10.26
C GLY A 144 -5.08 -27.81 11.17
N GLU A 145 -4.99 -27.16 12.33
CA GLU A 145 -6.14 -26.78 13.14
C GLU A 145 -6.96 -25.69 12.46
N ILE A 146 -8.29 -25.79 12.48
CA ILE A 146 -9.17 -24.74 11.95
C ILE A 146 -9.15 -23.55 12.91
N ILE A 147 -8.68 -22.40 12.43
CA ILE A 147 -8.61 -21.15 13.21
C ILE A 147 -9.71 -20.14 12.83
N ALA A 148 -10.21 -20.22 11.59
CA ALA A 148 -11.19 -19.27 11.07
C ALA A 148 -11.89 -19.83 9.82
N TRP A 149 -12.75 -18.98 9.21
CA TRP A 149 -13.35 -19.20 7.89
C TRP A 149 -13.08 -18.03 6.98
N SER A 150 -12.81 -18.31 5.71
CA SER A 150 -12.58 -17.30 4.68
C SER A 150 -13.80 -16.39 4.49
N GLY A 151 -13.56 -15.15 4.13
CA GLY A 151 -14.62 -14.15 4.02
C GLY A 151 -14.33 -13.07 3.00
N ASN A 152 -14.89 -11.89 3.27
CA ASN A 152 -14.76 -10.69 2.44
C ASN A 152 -14.78 -9.42 3.31
N THR A 153 -14.31 -9.47 4.56
CA THR A 153 -14.33 -8.31 5.47
C THR A 153 -13.24 -7.29 5.14
N GLY A 154 -13.40 -6.05 5.62
CA GLY A 154 -12.44 -4.97 5.41
C GLY A 154 -12.35 -4.47 3.97
N GLY A 155 -11.16 -4.13 3.50
CA GLY A 155 -10.88 -3.52 2.18
C GLY A 155 -10.93 -4.48 0.98
N SER A 156 -11.48 -5.68 1.13
CA SER A 156 -11.59 -6.68 0.07
C SER A 156 -12.68 -6.34 -0.95
N SER A 157 -12.43 -6.59 -2.23
CA SER A 157 -13.41 -6.41 -3.32
C SER A 157 -14.22 -7.67 -3.65
N GLY A 158 -13.89 -8.82 -3.07
CA GLY A 158 -14.59 -10.08 -3.27
C GLY A 158 -14.04 -11.20 -2.37
N PRO A 159 -14.78 -12.32 -2.17
CA PRO A 159 -14.37 -13.41 -1.28
C PRO A 159 -13.03 -14.03 -1.67
N HIS A 160 -12.07 -14.02 -0.74
CA HIS A 160 -10.77 -14.67 -0.85
C HIS A 160 -10.12 -14.80 0.54
N LEU A 161 -8.99 -15.49 0.62
CA LEU A 161 -8.12 -15.48 1.78
C LEU A 161 -6.82 -14.75 1.43
N HIS A 162 -6.55 -13.62 2.07
CA HIS A 162 -5.23 -13.00 2.04
C HIS A 162 -4.34 -13.66 3.09
N PHE A 163 -3.16 -14.13 2.65
CA PHE A 163 -2.22 -14.86 3.49
C PHE A 163 -0.81 -14.27 3.39
N GLU A 164 -0.18 -14.01 4.53
CA GLU A 164 1.19 -13.51 4.61
C GLU A 164 2.09 -14.40 5.46
N VAL A 165 3.40 -14.32 5.20
CA VAL A 165 4.46 -14.75 6.11
C VAL A 165 5.29 -13.52 6.45
N ARG A 166 5.49 -13.29 7.75
CA ARG A 166 6.29 -12.16 8.26
C ARG A 166 7.43 -12.67 9.12
N ASP A 167 8.52 -11.93 9.14
CA ASP A 167 9.51 -12.04 10.20
C ASP A 167 8.89 -11.57 11.53
N SER A 168 8.95 -12.39 12.58
CA SER A 168 8.28 -12.07 13.85
C SER A 168 8.90 -10.90 14.62
N ASN A 169 10.17 -10.56 14.34
CA ASN A 169 10.87 -9.49 15.03
C ASN A 169 10.75 -8.15 14.31
N THR A 170 10.87 -8.16 12.97
CA THR A 170 10.87 -6.93 12.15
C THR A 170 9.51 -6.59 11.56
N GLU A 171 8.57 -7.55 11.56
CA GLU A 171 7.28 -7.50 10.85
C GLU A 171 7.43 -7.27 9.32
N GLU A 172 8.64 -7.39 8.75
CA GLU A 172 8.81 -7.41 7.30
C GLU A 172 8.02 -8.57 6.69
N THR A 173 7.23 -8.27 5.67
CA THR A 173 6.51 -9.32 4.94
C THR A 173 7.44 -9.97 3.93
N ILE A 174 7.37 -11.30 3.84
CA ILE A 174 8.24 -12.15 3.03
C ILE A 174 7.36 -12.91 2.05
N ASN A 175 7.82 -13.11 0.81
CA ASN A 175 7.08 -13.85 -0.19
C ASN A 175 6.78 -15.29 0.29
N PRO A 176 5.50 -15.65 0.51
CA PRO A 176 5.15 -16.97 1.05
C PRO A 176 5.58 -18.14 0.14
N GLN A 177 5.76 -17.90 -1.16
CA GLN A 177 6.20 -18.93 -2.10
C GLN A 177 7.64 -19.40 -1.85
N LEU A 178 8.45 -18.59 -1.17
CA LEU A 178 9.81 -18.96 -0.78
C LEU A 178 9.85 -20.01 0.35
N PHE A 179 8.72 -20.25 1.02
CA PHE A 179 8.56 -21.25 2.08
C PHE A 179 7.94 -22.57 1.59
N GLY A 180 7.94 -22.81 0.28
CA GLY A 180 7.37 -24.03 -0.30
C GLY A 180 5.85 -23.99 -0.52
N ILE A 181 5.20 -22.82 -0.36
CA ILE A 181 3.80 -22.63 -0.77
C ILE A 181 3.77 -22.39 -2.27
N THR A 182 3.80 -23.49 -3.04
CA THR A 182 3.91 -23.44 -4.51
C THR A 182 2.55 -23.21 -5.17
N ILE A 183 2.56 -22.33 -6.17
CA ILE A 183 1.46 -22.15 -7.14
C ILE A 183 1.95 -22.78 -8.45
N PRO A 184 1.18 -23.69 -9.08
CA PRO A 184 1.60 -24.28 -10.35
C PRO A 184 1.81 -23.20 -11.41
N ASP A 185 3.05 -23.10 -11.92
CA ASP A 185 3.41 -22.10 -12.92
C ASP A 185 4.48 -22.56 -13.90
N ARG A 186 4.18 -22.39 -15.21
CA ARG A 186 5.06 -22.60 -16.35
C ARG A 186 4.93 -21.46 -17.37
N VAL A 187 4.18 -20.40 -17.00
CA VAL A 187 3.95 -19.25 -17.87
C VAL A 187 5.08 -18.26 -17.65
N LYS A 188 5.74 -17.88 -18.72
CA LYS A 188 6.81 -16.88 -18.65
C LYS A 188 6.20 -15.48 -18.53
N PRO A 189 6.81 -14.56 -17.76
CA PRO A 189 6.36 -13.17 -17.68
C PRO A 189 6.27 -12.52 -19.07
N ALA A 190 5.26 -11.68 -19.27
CA ALA A 190 5.11 -10.91 -20.51
C ALA A 190 5.81 -9.55 -20.39
N ILE A 191 6.52 -9.13 -21.45
CA ILE A 191 7.10 -7.78 -21.57
C ILE A 191 6.33 -7.04 -22.66
N ASN A 192 5.59 -5.98 -22.27
CA ASN A 192 4.58 -5.34 -23.13
C ASN A 192 5.01 -3.96 -23.65
N GLY A 193 6.19 -3.47 -23.28
CA GLY A 193 6.68 -2.19 -23.76
C GLY A 193 7.95 -1.72 -23.06
N LEU A 194 8.74 -0.91 -23.75
CA LEU A 194 9.93 -0.24 -23.25
C LEU A 194 9.70 1.27 -23.24
N TYR A 195 10.16 1.92 -22.20
CA TYR A 195 10.23 3.38 -22.10
C TYR A 195 11.68 3.85 -22.00
N VAL A 196 11.98 4.96 -22.64
CA VAL A 196 13.26 5.68 -22.56
C VAL A 196 12.98 7.04 -21.95
N TYR A 197 13.72 7.39 -20.91
CA TYR A 197 13.59 8.64 -20.16
C TYR A 197 14.87 9.45 -20.28
N GLN A 198 14.77 10.73 -20.61
CA GLN A 198 15.91 11.65 -20.64
C GLN A 198 15.86 12.58 -19.43
N LEU A 199 16.72 12.32 -18.43
CA LEU A 199 16.73 13.09 -17.19
C LEU A 199 17.61 14.33 -17.30
N ASN A 200 18.77 14.22 -17.97
CA ASN A 200 19.71 15.32 -18.20
C ASN A 200 20.13 16.06 -16.91
N GLY A 201 20.32 15.31 -15.81
CA GLY A 201 20.64 15.84 -14.49
C GLY A 201 19.47 16.45 -13.73
N GLU A 202 18.25 16.41 -14.26
CA GLU A 202 17.04 16.87 -13.57
C GLU A 202 16.35 15.69 -12.86
N PRO A 203 15.72 15.93 -11.69
CA PRO A 203 14.91 14.92 -11.02
C PRO A 203 13.78 14.40 -11.92
N PHE A 204 13.46 13.11 -11.80
CA PHE A 204 12.33 12.53 -12.51
C PHE A 204 11.01 13.21 -12.11
N SER A 205 10.21 13.59 -13.11
CA SER A 205 8.93 14.28 -12.92
C SER A 205 7.96 14.02 -14.09
N GLU A 206 6.77 14.61 -14.03
CA GLU A 206 5.81 14.62 -15.13
C GLU A 206 6.36 15.30 -16.39
N ASN A 207 7.35 16.19 -16.25
CA ASN A 207 7.99 16.92 -17.33
C ASN A 207 9.20 16.19 -17.93
N THR A 208 9.65 15.09 -17.34
CA THR A 208 10.75 14.28 -17.88
C THR A 208 10.36 13.76 -19.26
N PRO A 209 11.13 14.09 -20.32
CA PRO A 209 10.89 13.56 -21.66
C PRO A 209 10.94 12.04 -21.65
N ARG A 210 9.94 11.42 -22.26
CA ARG A 210 9.83 9.97 -22.34
C ARG A 210 9.39 9.52 -23.72
N GLN A 211 9.90 8.37 -24.16
CA GLN A 211 9.55 7.74 -25.42
C GLN A 211 9.07 6.32 -25.15
N TYR A 212 7.88 5.98 -25.63
CA TYR A 212 7.39 4.62 -25.68
C TYR A 212 7.90 3.89 -26.91
N LEU A 213 8.36 2.66 -26.74
CA LEU A 213 8.79 1.77 -27.79
C LEU A 213 8.00 0.46 -27.70
N ALA A 214 7.32 0.12 -28.78
CA ALA A 214 6.59 -1.13 -28.87
C ALA A 214 7.56 -2.32 -28.87
N VAL A 215 7.21 -3.35 -28.13
CA VAL A 215 7.95 -4.60 -28.01
C VAL A 215 7.17 -5.70 -28.73
N SER A 216 7.87 -6.54 -29.46
CA SER A 216 7.33 -7.73 -30.11
C SER A 216 8.07 -8.97 -29.64
N GLY A 217 7.39 -10.12 -29.66
CA GLY A 217 7.96 -11.38 -29.23
C GLY A 217 6.94 -12.27 -28.56
N LEU A 218 7.31 -13.52 -28.32
CA LEU A 218 6.47 -14.54 -27.69
C LEU A 218 7.35 -15.47 -26.84
N SER A 219 6.72 -16.16 -25.91
CA SER A 219 7.33 -17.25 -25.13
C SER A 219 8.66 -16.89 -24.46
N GLY A 220 8.73 -15.67 -23.92
CA GLY A 220 9.88 -15.23 -23.14
C GLY A 220 11.00 -14.56 -23.95
N ASN A 221 10.90 -14.47 -25.27
CA ASN A 221 11.88 -13.77 -26.10
C ASN A 221 11.26 -12.55 -26.77
N TYR A 222 11.73 -11.38 -26.36
CA TYR A 222 11.20 -10.08 -26.79
C TYR A 222 12.27 -9.22 -27.41
N GLN A 223 11.87 -8.37 -28.36
CA GLN A 223 12.75 -7.41 -29.04
C GLN A 223 11.96 -6.17 -29.46
N LEU A 224 12.66 -5.10 -29.75
CA LEU A 224 12.10 -3.97 -30.51
C LEU A 224 11.93 -4.37 -31.97
N ASN A 225 11.26 -3.53 -32.76
CA ASN A 225 11.17 -3.74 -34.21
C ASN A 225 12.56 -4.06 -34.80
N PRO A 226 12.67 -5.07 -35.69
CA PRO A 226 13.95 -5.49 -36.25
C PRO A 226 14.77 -4.30 -36.81
N GLY A 227 16.05 -4.26 -36.41
CA GLY A 227 16.99 -3.22 -36.87
C GLY A 227 16.86 -1.87 -36.15
N LYS A 228 15.93 -1.69 -35.25
CA LYS A 228 15.78 -0.42 -34.51
C LYS A 228 16.88 -0.26 -33.47
N ILE A 229 17.71 0.77 -33.62
CA ILE A 229 18.66 1.25 -32.63
C ILE A 229 18.04 2.47 -31.92
N VAL A 230 18.02 2.46 -30.60
CA VAL A 230 17.45 3.53 -29.79
C VAL A 230 18.46 4.67 -29.68
N GLY A 231 18.10 5.87 -30.16
CA GLY A 231 18.93 7.06 -29.93
C GLY A 231 18.76 7.54 -28.48
N ILE A 232 19.87 7.76 -27.79
CA ILE A 232 19.89 8.35 -26.43
C ILE A 232 20.80 9.58 -26.41
N SER A 233 20.52 10.51 -25.49
CA SER A 233 21.37 11.69 -25.30
C SER A 233 21.31 12.14 -23.85
N GLY A 234 22.50 12.38 -23.28
CA GLY A 234 22.63 12.75 -21.87
C GLY A 234 22.24 11.63 -20.92
N GLU A 235 21.95 11.99 -19.68
CA GLU A 235 21.57 11.05 -18.65
C GLU A 235 20.21 10.40 -18.96
N THR A 236 20.23 9.10 -19.18
CA THR A 236 19.10 8.31 -19.68
C THR A 236 18.76 7.16 -18.73
N GLY A 237 17.48 6.95 -18.49
CA GLY A 237 16.94 5.80 -17.80
C GLY A 237 16.00 4.98 -18.69
N PHE A 238 15.88 3.70 -18.39
CA PHE A 238 14.91 2.82 -19.05
C PHE A 238 13.81 2.40 -18.09
N GLY A 239 12.67 1.98 -18.64
CA GLY A 239 11.59 1.38 -17.86
C GLY A 239 10.77 0.42 -18.71
N ILE A 240 10.14 -0.57 -18.08
CA ILE A 240 9.37 -1.60 -18.78
C ILE A 240 7.94 -1.72 -18.27
N ILE A 241 7.05 -2.11 -19.16
CA ILE A 241 5.73 -2.64 -18.82
C ILE A 241 5.87 -4.16 -18.82
N THR A 242 5.66 -4.77 -17.67
CA THR A 242 5.68 -6.23 -17.54
C THR A 242 4.55 -6.70 -16.65
N SER A 243 4.09 -7.91 -16.90
CA SER A 243 3.09 -8.61 -16.10
C SER A 243 3.37 -10.10 -16.16
N ASP A 244 2.87 -10.80 -15.18
CA ASP A 244 2.98 -12.24 -15.09
C ASP A 244 1.59 -12.88 -14.98
N LYS A 245 1.51 -14.19 -15.23
CA LYS A 245 0.33 -15.05 -15.00
C LYS A 245 0.83 -16.39 -14.52
N ASN A 246 0.06 -17.03 -13.68
CA ASN A 246 0.35 -18.45 -13.37
C ASN A 246 -0.50 -19.39 -14.21
N SER A 247 -0.07 -20.66 -14.30
CA SER A 247 -0.71 -21.67 -15.15
C SER A 247 -2.15 -22.05 -14.75
N VAL A 248 -2.62 -21.60 -13.58
CA VAL A 248 -3.91 -21.99 -13.00
C VAL A 248 -4.90 -20.83 -12.89
N SER A 249 -4.53 -19.62 -13.35
CA SER A 249 -5.37 -18.44 -13.26
C SER A 249 -5.09 -17.45 -14.39
N GLU A 250 -6.14 -16.81 -14.91
CA GLU A 250 -6.02 -15.70 -15.87
C GLU A 250 -5.70 -14.35 -15.22
N ASN A 251 -5.56 -14.30 -13.90
CA ASN A 251 -5.23 -13.07 -13.20
C ASN A 251 -3.82 -12.60 -13.58
N SER A 252 -3.68 -11.29 -13.77
CA SER A 252 -2.38 -10.65 -13.97
C SER A 252 -1.71 -10.48 -12.62
N ASN A 253 -0.48 -10.97 -12.50
CA ASN A 253 0.39 -10.89 -11.33
C ASN A 253 1.57 -9.95 -11.61
N GLY A 254 2.34 -9.61 -10.56
CA GLY A 254 3.63 -8.92 -10.68
C GLY A 254 4.78 -9.91 -10.89
N PRO A 255 5.93 -9.46 -11.44
CA PRO A 255 7.14 -10.26 -11.53
C PRO A 255 7.77 -10.48 -10.14
N TYR A 256 8.62 -11.51 -10.02
CA TYR A 256 9.46 -11.73 -8.84
C TYR A 256 10.76 -10.94 -8.90
N SER A 257 11.37 -10.79 -10.09
CA SER A 257 12.56 -9.97 -10.25
C SER A 257 12.59 -9.28 -11.62
N ILE A 258 13.24 -8.12 -11.64
CA ILE A 258 13.56 -7.35 -12.86
C ILE A 258 15.04 -7.00 -12.80
N GLU A 259 15.77 -7.29 -13.89
CA GLU A 259 17.19 -7.01 -14.04
C GLU A 259 17.39 -6.24 -15.36
N LEU A 260 18.24 -5.21 -15.35
CA LEU A 260 18.70 -4.49 -16.54
C LEU A 260 20.20 -4.64 -16.65
N ARG A 261 20.65 -5.18 -17.79
CA ARG A 261 22.05 -5.27 -18.17
C ARG A 261 22.34 -4.29 -19.32
N VAL A 262 23.55 -3.77 -19.30
CA VAL A 262 24.11 -2.97 -20.39
C VAL A 262 25.50 -3.52 -20.68
N ASP A 263 25.77 -3.87 -21.93
CA ASP A 263 27.03 -4.49 -22.39
C ASP A 263 27.46 -5.70 -21.53
N GLY A 264 26.50 -6.49 -21.12
CA GLY A 264 26.69 -7.66 -20.29
C GLY A 264 26.71 -7.42 -18.78
N GLU A 265 26.89 -6.18 -18.33
CA GLU A 265 26.98 -5.82 -16.92
C GLU A 265 25.62 -5.45 -16.32
N THR A 266 25.27 -6.00 -15.16
CA THR A 266 24.04 -5.65 -14.45
C THR A 266 24.16 -4.28 -13.82
N ILE A 267 23.37 -3.31 -14.30
CA ILE A 267 23.34 -1.94 -13.77
C ILE A 267 22.19 -1.69 -12.79
N TYR A 268 21.11 -2.48 -12.91
CA TYR A 268 19.95 -2.40 -12.04
C TYR A 268 19.36 -3.78 -11.82
N SER A 269 18.97 -4.07 -10.59
CA SER A 269 18.11 -5.21 -10.29
C SER A 269 17.22 -4.97 -9.09
N SER A 270 15.99 -5.48 -9.16
CA SER A 270 15.01 -5.48 -8.09
C SER A 270 14.43 -6.87 -7.90
N VAL A 271 14.21 -7.26 -6.63
CA VAL A 271 13.71 -8.58 -6.25
C VAL A 271 12.66 -8.44 -5.16
N TRP A 272 11.47 -8.97 -5.39
CA TRP A 272 10.36 -8.98 -4.43
C TRP A 272 10.43 -10.20 -3.51
N GLU A 273 11.49 -10.26 -2.73
CA GLU A 273 11.71 -11.27 -1.71
C GLU A 273 11.01 -10.91 -0.39
N LYS A 274 11.29 -9.72 0.11
CA LYS A 274 10.70 -9.15 1.32
C LYS A 274 10.71 -7.62 1.30
N PHE A 275 9.84 -7.01 2.08
CA PHE A 275 9.83 -5.55 2.27
C PHE A 275 9.14 -5.14 3.57
N SER A 276 9.48 -3.93 4.06
CA SER A 276 8.85 -3.31 5.21
C SER A 276 7.59 -2.52 4.81
N PHE A 277 6.54 -2.61 5.62
CA PHE A 277 5.32 -1.80 5.44
C PHE A 277 5.61 -0.29 5.53
N ALA A 278 6.54 0.13 6.38
CA ALA A 278 6.94 1.53 6.52
C ALA A 278 7.49 2.11 5.20
N ASN A 279 8.19 1.30 4.42
CA ASN A 279 8.82 1.70 3.16
C ASN A 279 7.97 1.39 1.92
N SER A 280 6.90 0.60 2.06
CA SER A 280 6.10 0.10 0.93
C SER A 280 5.55 1.22 0.04
N ARG A 281 5.28 2.42 0.59
CA ARG A 281 4.87 3.59 -0.19
C ARG A 281 5.96 4.08 -1.17
N GLY A 282 7.21 3.64 -1.02
CA GLY A 282 8.28 3.83 -2.00
C GLY A 282 7.96 3.30 -3.40
N ILE A 283 6.92 2.46 -3.55
CA ILE A 283 6.35 2.04 -4.83
C ILE A 283 6.04 3.24 -5.74
N ASN A 284 5.60 4.38 -5.18
CA ASN A 284 5.27 5.57 -5.96
C ASN A 284 6.51 6.20 -6.63
N SER A 285 7.70 5.90 -6.13
CA SER A 285 8.98 6.25 -6.76
C SER A 285 9.56 5.10 -7.60
N HIS A 286 9.11 3.87 -7.39
CA HIS A 286 9.51 2.73 -8.20
C HIS A 286 8.88 2.75 -9.60
N VAL A 287 7.65 3.23 -9.71
CA VAL A 287 6.92 3.32 -10.98
C VAL A 287 7.01 4.72 -11.62
N ASP A 288 6.68 4.83 -12.91
CA ASP A 288 6.35 6.13 -13.52
C ASP A 288 5.03 6.63 -12.93
N TYR A 289 5.13 7.29 -11.78
CA TYR A 289 3.98 7.77 -11.02
C TYR A 289 3.08 8.72 -11.82
N PRO A 290 3.60 9.72 -12.56
CA PRO A 290 2.78 10.57 -13.42
C PRO A 290 1.93 9.79 -14.44
N LEU A 291 2.49 8.81 -15.12
CA LEU A 291 1.74 8.00 -16.08
C LEU A 291 0.75 7.06 -15.38
N LEU A 292 1.12 6.50 -14.24
CA LEU A 292 0.20 5.70 -13.43
C LEU A 292 -1.06 6.51 -13.05
N ILE A 293 -0.88 7.73 -12.53
CA ILE A 293 -2.00 8.59 -12.08
C ILE A 293 -2.88 9.07 -13.24
N ASN A 294 -2.27 9.36 -14.39
CA ASN A 294 -3.00 9.91 -15.53
C ASN A 294 -3.66 8.83 -16.41
N THR A 295 -3.06 7.65 -16.53
CA THR A 295 -3.46 6.65 -17.53
C THR A 295 -3.70 5.25 -16.94
N GLY A 296 -3.35 5.01 -15.68
CA GLY A 296 -3.37 3.69 -15.05
C GLY A 296 -2.22 2.76 -15.50
N ARG A 297 -1.30 3.22 -16.36
CA ARG A 297 -0.18 2.40 -16.84
C ARG A 297 0.83 2.15 -15.72
N ARG A 298 1.15 0.91 -15.49
CA ARG A 298 2.14 0.46 -14.50
C ARG A 298 3.47 0.20 -15.21
N ILE A 299 4.41 1.14 -15.08
CA ILE A 299 5.74 1.05 -15.69
C ILE A 299 6.73 0.92 -14.55
N HIS A 300 7.50 -0.16 -14.52
CA HIS A 300 8.61 -0.32 -13.61
C HIS A 300 9.79 0.50 -14.15
N LYS A 301 10.25 1.50 -13.39
CA LYS A 301 11.47 2.23 -13.73
C LYS A 301 12.68 1.32 -13.49
N GLY A 302 13.62 1.29 -14.42
CA GLY A 302 14.93 0.65 -14.27
C GLY A 302 15.97 1.58 -13.64
N PHE A 303 15.51 2.64 -12.96
CA PHE A 303 16.35 3.60 -12.26
C PHE A 303 15.64 4.13 -11.01
N LEU A 304 16.43 4.68 -10.08
CA LEU A 304 15.97 5.08 -8.76
C LEU A 304 16.01 6.59 -8.57
N ASP A 305 15.01 7.11 -7.87
CA ASP A 305 15.10 8.42 -7.25
C ASP A 305 15.95 8.31 -5.96
N PRO A 306 16.80 9.31 -5.65
CA PRO A 306 17.78 9.20 -4.56
C PRO A 306 17.19 9.02 -3.16
N GLY A 307 15.95 9.43 -2.94
CA GLY A 307 15.21 9.28 -1.69
C GLY A 307 14.26 8.07 -1.64
N ASN A 308 14.36 7.12 -2.57
CA ASN A 308 13.54 5.92 -2.53
C ASN A 308 14.00 4.96 -1.40
N PRO A 309 13.15 4.66 -0.40
CA PRO A 309 13.55 3.87 0.77
C PRO A 309 13.41 2.35 0.60
N LEU A 310 12.99 1.86 -0.58
CA LEU A 310 12.74 0.43 -0.79
C LEU A 310 14.03 -0.38 -0.73
N THR A 311 13.95 -1.53 -0.08
CA THR A 311 15.06 -2.49 0.08
C THR A 311 15.05 -3.60 -0.97
N ILE A 312 14.17 -3.53 -1.95
CA ILE A 312 14.04 -4.53 -3.02
C ILE A 312 15.18 -4.47 -4.05
N TYR A 313 15.96 -3.39 -4.09
CA TYR A 313 17.02 -3.19 -5.08
C TYR A 313 18.30 -3.89 -4.65
N LYS A 314 18.76 -4.86 -5.45
CA LYS A 314 20.01 -5.62 -5.20
C LYS A 314 21.21 -4.98 -5.92
N THR A 315 21.01 -4.45 -7.12
CA THR A 315 22.02 -3.72 -7.91
C THR A 315 21.48 -2.35 -8.31
N LYS A 316 22.31 -1.32 -8.22
CA LYS A 316 21.95 0.07 -8.55
C LYS A 316 23.17 0.91 -8.95
N VAL A 317 23.92 0.46 -9.97
CA VAL A 317 25.06 1.21 -10.52
C VAL A 317 24.56 2.53 -11.08
N ASN A 318 25.11 3.65 -10.64
CA ASN A 318 24.64 5.00 -10.98
C ASN A 318 23.11 5.16 -10.88
N ASN A 319 22.50 4.57 -9.84
CA ASN A 319 21.04 4.49 -9.68
C ASN A 319 20.29 3.90 -10.89
N GLY A 320 20.90 3.06 -11.72
CA GLY A 320 20.31 2.51 -12.95
C GLY A 320 20.31 3.46 -14.15
N LEU A 321 20.96 4.61 -14.03
CA LEU A 321 21.07 5.60 -15.10
C LEU A 321 22.36 5.39 -15.92
N ILE A 322 22.26 5.64 -17.24
CA ILE A 322 23.37 5.56 -18.17
C ILE A 322 23.64 6.94 -18.80
N ASN A 323 24.89 7.18 -19.16
CA ASN A 323 25.29 8.38 -19.87
C ASN A 323 26.47 8.05 -20.80
N PHE A 324 26.15 7.67 -22.04
CA PHE A 324 27.12 7.36 -23.08
C PHE A 324 27.31 8.58 -23.99
N THR A 325 28.53 8.83 -24.44
CA THR A 325 28.89 9.93 -25.34
C THR A 325 29.66 9.46 -26.57
N ASP A 326 30.07 8.18 -26.61
CA ASP A 326 30.65 7.57 -27.82
C ASP A 326 29.52 7.21 -28.80
N THR A 327 29.90 6.91 -30.03
CA THR A 327 28.97 6.60 -31.14
C THR A 327 28.80 5.09 -31.36
N ASP A 328 29.36 4.28 -30.49
CA ASP A 328 29.27 2.82 -30.59
C ASP A 328 27.84 2.33 -30.35
N ILE A 329 27.56 1.14 -30.82
CA ILE A 329 26.29 0.47 -30.56
C ILE A 329 26.43 -0.36 -29.31
N HIS A 330 25.68 0.02 -28.28
CA HIS A 330 25.57 -0.68 -27.01
C HIS A 330 24.40 -1.65 -27.01
N GLU A 331 24.53 -2.75 -26.26
CA GLU A 331 23.48 -3.73 -26.09
C GLU A 331 22.88 -3.64 -24.68
N ALA A 332 21.55 -3.65 -24.63
CA ALA A 332 20.82 -3.69 -23.37
C ALA A 332 19.87 -4.87 -23.32
N GLN A 333 19.70 -5.41 -22.13
CA GLN A 333 18.86 -6.56 -21.88
C GLN A 333 18.05 -6.36 -20.59
N TYR A 334 16.72 -6.40 -20.69
CA TYR A 334 15.87 -6.61 -19.53
C TYR A 334 15.61 -8.10 -19.35
N ILE A 335 15.80 -8.58 -18.13
CA ILE A 335 15.50 -9.96 -17.72
C ILE A 335 14.42 -9.89 -16.65
N VAL A 336 13.29 -10.53 -16.87
CA VAL A 336 12.16 -10.58 -15.94
C VAL A 336 11.92 -12.03 -15.54
N ARG A 337 11.84 -12.29 -14.24
CA ARG A 337 11.58 -13.62 -13.71
C ARG A 337 10.39 -13.63 -12.78
N ASP A 338 9.64 -14.72 -12.78
CA ASP A 338 8.69 -15.06 -11.72
C ASP A 338 9.40 -15.85 -10.59
N VAL A 339 8.64 -16.21 -9.55
CA VAL A 339 9.17 -16.96 -8.41
C VAL A 339 9.40 -18.43 -8.73
N ALA A 340 8.74 -18.99 -9.75
CA ALA A 340 8.94 -20.37 -10.23
C ALA A 340 10.21 -20.52 -11.10
N GLY A 341 10.85 -19.39 -11.47
CA GLY A 341 12.06 -19.35 -12.27
C GLY A 341 11.81 -19.27 -13.79
N ASN A 342 10.55 -19.07 -14.22
CA ASN A 342 10.29 -18.79 -15.63
C ASN A 342 10.85 -17.43 -15.99
N GLU A 343 11.56 -17.36 -17.11
CA GLU A 343 12.33 -16.15 -17.51
C GLU A 343 11.87 -15.62 -18.87
N SER A 344 11.82 -14.29 -18.94
CA SER A 344 11.62 -13.53 -20.17
C SER A 344 12.69 -12.48 -20.35
N VAL A 345 13.12 -12.31 -21.59
CA VAL A 345 14.21 -11.43 -21.96
C VAL A 345 13.76 -10.47 -23.07
N LEU A 346 14.02 -9.17 -22.88
CA LEU A 346 13.91 -8.16 -23.92
C LEU A 346 15.32 -7.68 -24.28
N ASN A 347 15.75 -7.95 -25.51
CA ASN A 347 17.00 -7.45 -26.06
C ASN A 347 16.75 -6.21 -26.93
N PHE A 348 17.59 -5.18 -26.76
CA PHE A 348 17.56 -3.99 -27.60
C PHE A 348 18.94 -3.34 -27.69
N LYS A 349 19.12 -2.54 -28.76
CA LYS A 349 20.36 -1.80 -29.00
C LYS A 349 20.11 -0.31 -28.88
N PHE A 350 21.11 0.41 -28.36
CA PHE A 350 21.07 1.85 -28.29
C PHE A 350 22.42 2.46 -28.68
N ARG A 351 22.44 3.73 -29.00
CA ARG A 351 23.65 4.51 -29.23
C ARG A 351 23.44 5.97 -28.86
N TYR A 352 24.52 6.68 -28.61
CA TYR A 352 24.47 8.12 -28.51
C TYR A 352 24.00 8.74 -29.80
N ASP A 353 23.03 9.64 -29.73
CA ASP A 353 22.45 10.38 -30.84
C ASP A 353 21.99 11.75 -30.35
N LEU A 354 22.77 12.78 -30.69
CA LEU A 354 22.45 14.16 -30.29
C LEU A 354 21.09 14.63 -30.81
N SER A 355 20.63 14.09 -31.96
CA SER A 355 19.31 14.44 -32.52
C SER A 355 18.14 13.92 -31.66
N ALA A 356 18.40 12.93 -30.81
CA ALA A 356 17.42 12.41 -29.83
C ALA A 356 17.26 13.32 -28.61
N ALA A 357 18.13 14.32 -28.43
CA ALA A 357 18.10 15.21 -27.26
C ALA A 357 16.76 15.94 -27.13
N LYS A 358 16.16 15.88 -25.96
CA LYS A 358 14.94 16.62 -25.62
C LYS A 358 15.19 17.43 -24.37
N SER A 359 14.78 18.69 -24.38
CA SER A 359 14.86 19.53 -23.19
C SER A 359 13.74 19.19 -22.19
N THR A 360 14.10 19.06 -20.93
CA THR A 360 13.11 18.99 -19.86
C THR A 360 12.52 20.38 -19.63
N LYS A 361 11.19 20.49 -19.63
CA LYS A 361 10.53 21.74 -19.29
C LYS A 361 10.73 22.03 -17.80
N ARG A 362 11.59 23.01 -17.50
CA ARG A 362 11.75 23.49 -16.12
C ARG A 362 10.53 24.30 -15.72
N VAL A 363 9.97 23.95 -14.56
CA VAL A 363 8.90 24.74 -13.94
C VAL A 363 9.56 25.66 -12.91
N ALA A 364 9.33 26.96 -13.01
CA ALA A 364 9.80 27.89 -11.99
C ALA A 364 9.06 27.64 -10.69
N GLY A 365 9.81 27.47 -9.60
CA GLY A 365 9.27 27.17 -8.27
C GLY A 365 10.32 27.32 -7.19
N ARG A 366 9.90 27.16 -5.94
CA ARG A 366 10.82 27.11 -4.81
C ARG A 366 11.42 25.71 -4.70
N MET A 367 12.75 25.61 -4.62
CA MET A 367 13.41 24.32 -4.47
C MET A 367 13.10 23.72 -3.09
N PHE A 368 12.43 22.56 -3.08
CA PHE A 368 12.28 21.69 -1.92
C PHE A 368 13.24 20.51 -2.06
N LYS A 369 14.06 20.31 -1.03
CA LYS A 369 15.08 19.25 -1.00
C LYS A 369 14.54 17.99 -0.34
N PHE A 370 14.72 16.82 -0.95
CA PHE A 370 14.22 15.56 -0.39
C PHE A 370 14.88 15.20 0.96
N ASN A 371 16.15 15.55 1.11
CA ASN A 371 16.98 15.19 2.27
C ASN A 371 17.02 16.26 3.38
N GLN A 372 16.13 17.24 3.35
CA GLN A 372 16.02 18.33 4.33
C GLN A 372 14.56 18.56 4.75
N GLU A 373 14.35 19.30 5.83
CA GLU A 373 13.04 19.87 6.14
C GLU A 373 12.73 21.00 5.15
N ASN A 374 11.48 21.09 4.71
CA ASN A 374 11.01 22.12 3.82
C ASN A 374 9.82 22.86 4.44
N PHE A 375 9.81 24.18 4.25
CA PHE A 375 8.78 25.06 4.81
C PHE A 375 8.28 26.05 3.76
N LEU A 376 6.98 26.30 3.77
CA LEU A 376 6.36 27.42 3.11
C LEU A 376 5.44 28.10 4.13
N ASP A 377 5.54 29.42 4.27
CA ASP A 377 4.61 30.25 5.06
C ASP A 377 4.32 31.52 4.24
N THR A 378 3.15 31.58 3.64
CA THR A 378 2.76 32.71 2.76
C THR A 378 1.25 32.70 2.49
N ASN A 379 0.65 33.86 2.28
CA ASN A 379 -0.73 34.05 1.78
C ASN A 379 -1.80 33.21 2.49
N GLY A 380 -1.67 33.00 3.80
CA GLY A 380 -2.64 32.26 4.61
C GLY A 380 -2.49 30.74 4.51
N ILE A 381 -1.33 30.25 4.04
CA ILE A 381 -1.01 28.83 4.02
C ILE A 381 0.35 28.59 4.68
N LYS A 382 0.45 27.50 5.44
CA LYS A 382 1.71 26.98 5.98
C LYS A 382 1.86 25.52 5.57
N ILE A 383 3.06 25.17 5.10
CA ILE A 383 3.44 23.80 4.75
C ILE A 383 4.71 23.46 5.52
N LYS A 384 4.69 22.33 6.21
CA LYS A 384 5.87 21.77 6.85
C LYS A 384 6.04 20.32 6.37
N MET A 385 7.17 20.06 5.71
CA MET A 385 7.56 18.72 5.23
C MET A 385 8.82 18.28 5.97
N ALA A 386 8.79 17.13 6.59
CA ALA A 386 9.96 16.52 7.21
C ALA A 386 10.98 16.09 6.15
N LYS A 387 12.23 15.92 6.57
CA LYS A 387 13.24 15.22 5.77
C LYS A 387 12.70 13.87 5.28
N ASN A 388 13.02 13.50 4.04
CA ASN A 388 12.59 12.27 3.36
C ASN A 388 11.07 12.19 3.08
N SER A 389 10.34 13.32 3.12
CA SER A 389 8.95 13.35 2.67
C SER A 389 8.82 13.30 1.14
N LEU A 390 9.88 13.60 0.40
CA LEU A 390 9.99 13.52 -1.05
C LEU A 390 10.99 12.44 -1.46
N TYR A 391 10.88 11.94 -2.69
CA TYR A 391 11.81 10.94 -3.23
C TYR A 391 13.00 11.57 -3.98
N SER A 392 12.84 12.81 -4.43
CA SER A 392 13.87 13.63 -5.10
C SER A 392 13.62 15.09 -4.82
N ASP A 393 14.57 15.93 -5.19
CA ASP A 393 14.39 17.38 -5.17
C ASP A 393 13.22 17.80 -6.05
N LEU A 394 12.47 18.82 -5.61
CA LEU A 394 11.24 19.25 -6.25
C LEU A 394 11.21 20.77 -6.42
N ASN A 395 10.99 21.22 -7.65
CA ASN A 395 10.60 22.61 -7.91
C ASN A 395 9.13 22.79 -7.48
N PHE A 396 8.95 23.16 -6.22
CA PHE A 396 7.63 23.28 -5.58
C PHE A 396 6.90 24.53 -6.07
N VAL A 397 5.68 24.33 -6.57
CA VAL A 397 4.82 25.40 -7.08
C VAL A 397 3.62 25.58 -6.16
N TYR A 398 3.30 26.83 -5.87
CA TYR A 398 2.13 27.21 -5.12
C TYR A 398 1.39 28.35 -5.81
N SER A 399 0.07 28.28 -5.81
CA SER A 399 -0.82 29.37 -6.20
C SER A 399 -2.13 29.32 -5.41
N SER A 400 -2.96 30.32 -5.53
CA SER A 400 -4.31 30.30 -4.94
C SER A 400 -5.33 30.90 -5.89
N SER A 401 -6.58 30.48 -5.73
CA SER A 401 -7.75 31.02 -6.44
C SER A 401 -8.85 31.43 -5.43
N PRO A 402 -9.86 32.20 -5.86
CA PRO A 402 -10.90 32.72 -4.97
C PRO A 402 -11.58 31.63 -4.14
N THR A 403 -12.13 32.06 -3.00
CA THR A 403 -12.91 31.19 -2.10
C THR A 403 -14.11 30.60 -2.84
N PRO A 404 -14.30 29.28 -2.81
CA PRO A 404 -15.45 28.62 -3.43
C PRO A 404 -16.72 28.85 -2.62
N ALA A 405 -17.88 28.64 -3.22
CA ALA A 405 -19.16 28.73 -2.53
C ALA A 405 -19.20 27.78 -1.32
N GLY A 406 -19.51 28.32 -0.13
CA GLY A 406 -19.50 27.57 1.13
C GLY A 406 -18.11 27.30 1.70
N GLY A 407 -17.05 27.76 1.06
CA GLY A 407 -15.68 27.68 1.58
C GLY A 407 -15.36 28.74 2.60
N LEU A 408 -14.48 28.42 3.56
CA LEU A 408 -14.00 29.34 4.59
C LEU A 408 -12.57 29.84 4.35
N SER A 409 -11.98 29.47 3.24
CA SER A 409 -10.66 29.93 2.78
C SER A 409 -10.63 30.03 1.27
N LYS A 410 -9.60 30.68 0.72
CA LYS A 410 -9.24 30.51 -0.70
C LYS A 410 -9.00 29.05 -1.03
N ILE A 411 -9.06 28.69 -2.33
CA ILE A 411 -8.52 27.41 -2.79
C ILE A 411 -7.01 27.56 -2.91
N HIS A 412 -6.26 26.71 -2.24
CA HIS A 412 -4.80 26.67 -2.28
C HIS A 412 -4.35 25.52 -3.16
N HIS A 413 -3.67 25.82 -4.26
CA HIS A 413 -3.08 24.85 -5.19
C HIS A 413 -1.66 24.56 -4.74
N VAL A 414 -1.49 23.41 -4.10
CA VAL A 414 -0.24 22.95 -3.49
C VAL A 414 0.39 21.93 -4.42
N GLN A 415 1.39 22.34 -5.20
CA GLN A 415 2.02 21.52 -6.21
C GLN A 415 0.95 20.86 -7.11
N ASN A 416 1.21 19.69 -7.67
CA ASN A 416 0.22 18.90 -8.40
C ASN A 416 0.25 17.43 -7.95
N ARG A 417 -0.84 16.73 -8.22
CA ARG A 417 -1.03 15.32 -7.81
C ARG A 417 -0.05 14.33 -8.45
N LEU A 418 0.72 14.75 -9.46
CA LEU A 418 1.66 13.91 -10.20
C LEU A 418 3.02 13.80 -9.52
N SER A 419 3.27 14.64 -8.50
CA SER A 419 4.46 14.56 -7.65
C SER A 419 4.14 13.69 -6.42
N PRO A 420 4.76 12.50 -6.27
CA PRO A 420 4.47 11.61 -5.15
C PRO A 420 5.06 12.11 -3.84
N VAL A 421 4.36 11.83 -2.73
CA VAL A 421 4.80 12.14 -1.38
C VAL A 421 4.99 10.84 -0.59
N HIS A 422 6.12 10.69 0.08
CA HIS A 422 6.44 9.51 0.89
C HIS A 422 5.88 9.62 2.32
N LEU A 423 6.39 10.57 3.10
CA LEU A 423 5.91 10.83 4.45
C LEU A 423 4.85 11.93 4.43
N PRO A 424 3.90 11.92 5.37
CA PRO A 424 2.91 12.97 5.44
C PRO A 424 3.56 14.34 5.69
N TYR A 425 2.99 15.38 5.12
CA TYR A 425 3.35 16.76 5.39
C TYR A 425 2.18 17.49 6.05
N LYS A 426 2.49 18.40 6.97
CA LYS A 426 1.49 19.24 7.62
C LYS A 426 1.11 20.39 6.70
N LEU A 427 -0.18 20.47 6.36
CA LEU A 427 -0.81 21.59 5.68
C LEU A 427 -1.68 22.35 6.66
N SER A 428 -1.47 23.67 6.78
CA SER A 428 -2.31 24.56 7.59
C SER A 428 -2.83 25.67 6.68
N ILE A 429 -4.14 25.88 6.64
CA ILE A 429 -4.79 26.91 5.86
C ILE A 429 -5.51 27.87 6.82
N ALA A 430 -5.30 29.17 6.65
CA ALA A 430 -5.97 30.21 7.44
C ALA A 430 -7.44 30.36 7.01
N THR A 431 -8.32 30.56 7.97
CA THR A 431 -9.71 30.95 7.69
C THR A 431 -9.78 32.43 7.26
N ASN A 432 -10.73 32.77 6.38
CA ASN A 432 -10.95 34.12 5.91
C ASN A 432 -11.39 35.10 7.04
N PHE A 433 -11.93 34.54 8.12
CA PHE A 433 -12.41 35.25 9.30
C PHE A 433 -12.34 34.36 10.54
N ALA A 434 -12.43 34.96 11.73
CA ALA A 434 -12.45 34.20 12.98
C ALA A 434 -13.72 33.34 13.08
N LEU A 435 -13.55 32.07 13.39
CA LEU A 435 -14.66 31.11 13.58
C LEU A 435 -15.18 31.18 15.02
N SER A 436 -16.51 31.12 15.21
CA SER A 436 -17.10 30.89 16.52
C SER A 436 -16.63 29.55 17.10
N ALA A 437 -16.66 29.40 18.43
CA ALA A 437 -16.24 28.18 19.12
C ALA A 437 -16.95 26.91 18.57
N GLU A 438 -18.22 27.05 18.22
CA GLU A 438 -19.01 25.98 17.60
C GLU A 438 -18.41 25.54 16.24
N PHE A 439 -18.14 26.51 15.35
CA PHE A 439 -17.62 26.18 14.00
C PHE A 439 -16.16 25.76 13.99
N GLN A 440 -15.36 26.15 15.00
CA GLN A 440 -13.99 25.68 15.13
C GLN A 440 -13.90 24.15 15.16
N SER A 441 -14.80 23.50 15.92
CA SER A 441 -14.86 22.03 16.03
C SER A 441 -15.33 21.35 14.73
N LYS A 442 -16.05 22.07 13.86
CA LYS A 442 -16.65 21.58 12.62
C LYS A 442 -15.79 21.81 11.39
N ALA A 443 -14.75 22.65 11.49
CA ALA A 443 -13.89 22.98 10.37
C ALA A 443 -12.95 21.83 10.00
N LEU A 444 -12.76 21.63 8.69
CA LEU A 444 -11.88 20.58 8.14
C LEU A 444 -11.32 21.00 6.77
N LEU A 445 -10.24 20.37 6.35
CA LEU A 445 -9.72 20.50 4.99
C LEU A 445 -10.48 19.58 4.06
N VAL A 446 -10.79 20.09 2.87
CA VAL A 446 -11.34 19.31 1.76
C VAL A 446 -10.56 19.60 0.49
N ASN A 447 -10.55 18.64 -0.44
CA ASN A 447 -10.08 18.91 -1.79
C ASN A 447 -11.20 19.50 -2.67
N THR A 448 -10.87 19.91 -3.90
CA THR A 448 -11.85 20.49 -4.84
C THR A 448 -12.98 19.54 -5.25
N ASN A 449 -12.85 18.23 -5.01
CA ASN A 449 -13.91 17.25 -5.21
C ASN A 449 -14.78 17.06 -3.95
N LYS A 450 -14.63 17.95 -2.94
CA LYS A 450 -15.31 17.89 -1.64
C LYS A 450 -15.04 16.59 -0.84
N ILE A 451 -13.88 15.96 -1.06
CA ILE A 451 -13.46 14.83 -0.23
C ILE A 451 -12.78 15.37 1.02
N SER A 452 -13.25 14.94 2.17
CA SER A 452 -12.67 15.29 3.47
C SER A 452 -11.24 14.77 3.61
N LEU A 453 -10.37 15.63 4.11
CA LEU A 453 -8.99 15.32 4.47
C LEU A 453 -8.79 15.42 6.00
N GLY A 454 -9.88 15.64 6.74
CA GLY A 454 -9.84 15.83 8.18
C GLY A 454 -9.24 17.17 8.58
N GLY A 455 -8.60 17.20 9.72
CA GLY A 455 -7.92 18.38 10.24
C GLY A 455 -8.57 18.96 11.51
N SER A 456 -7.84 19.83 12.18
CA SER A 456 -8.26 20.53 13.40
C SER A 456 -8.01 22.03 13.26
N TYR A 457 -8.91 22.82 13.83
CA TYR A 457 -8.75 24.27 13.92
C TYR A 457 -7.91 24.64 15.13
N GLU A 458 -6.94 25.51 14.92
CA GLU A 458 -6.12 26.11 15.96
C GLU A 458 -5.59 27.48 15.51
N ASN A 459 -5.74 28.50 16.34
CA ASN A 459 -5.17 29.83 16.11
C ASN A 459 -5.44 30.44 14.72
N GLY A 460 -6.67 30.30 14.22
CA GLY A 460 -7.08 30.85 12.91
C GLY A 460 -6.71 29.95 11.71
N TYR A 461 -6.15 28.75 11.93
CA TYR A 461 -5.78 27.80 10.89
C TYR A 461 -6.51 26.47 11.07
N VAL A 462 -6.83 25.83 9.97
CA VAL A 462 -7.19 24.40 9.94
C VAL A 462 -6.01 23.61 9.40
N SER A 463 -5.54 22.63 10.17
CA SER A 463 -4.34 21.84 9.86
C SER A 463 -4.65 20.37 9.73
N ALA A 464 -4.05 19.69 8.73
CA ALA A 464 -4.08 18.25 8.55
C ALA A 464 -2.74 17.72 8.02
N ASP A 465 -2.49 16.42 8.24
CA ASP A 465 -1.34 15.71 7.70
C ASP A 465 -1.73 15.01 6.39
N LEU A 466 -1.14 15.43 5.28
CA LEU A 466 -1.48 14.98 3.93
C LEU A 466 -0.35 14.17 3.30
N ARG A 467 -0.72 13.17 2.49
CA ARG A 467 0.22 12.35 1.70
C ARG A 467 0.03 12.49 0.18
N ALA A 468 -0.60 13.56 -0.24
CA ALA A 468 -0.78 13.91 -1.65
C ALA A 468 -0.83 15.42 -1.81
N PHE A 469 -0.26 15.91 -2.88
CA PHE A 469 -0.43 17.30 -3.32
C PHE A 469 -1.77 17.46 -4.07
N GLY A 470 -2.20 18.72 -4.22
CA GLY A 470 -3.46 19.02 -4.89
C GLY A 470 -4.02 20.38 -4.53
N SER A 471 -5.33 20.54 -4.67
CA SER A 471 -6.04 21.81 -4.42
C SER A 471 -6.99 21.64 -3.24
N PHE A 472 -6.83 22.50 -2.23
CA PHE A 472 -7.45 22.36 -0.92
C PHE A 472 -8.06 23.66 -0.44
N TYR A 473 -9.12 23.56 0.36
CA TYR A 473 -9.75 24.66 1.04
C TYR A 473 -10.43 24.20 2.34
N ILE A 474 -10.89 25.15 3.17
CA ILE A 474 -11.58 24.86 4.42
C ILE A 474 -13.08 24.81 4.17
N ALA A 475 -13.74 23.75 4.68
CA ALA A 475 -15.19 23.61 4.74
C ALA A 475 -15.65 23.34 6.19
N LEU A 476 -16.97 23.37 6.41
CA LEU A 476 -17.61 22.93 7.66
C LEU A 476 -18.37 21.64 7.44
N ASP A 477 -18.32 20.77 8.44
CA ASP A 477 -19.24 19.65 8.56
C ASP A 477 -20.13 19.84 9.79
N THR A 478 -21.34 20.25 9.56
CA THR A 478 -22.36 20.54 10.58
C THR A 478 -23.56 19.58 10.52
N ILE A 479 -23.52 18.61 9.62
CA ILE A 479 -24.64 17.69 9.38
C ILE A 479 -24.37 16.39 10.12
N SER A 480 -25.27 16.01 11.01
CA SER A 480 -25.17 14.75 11.76
C SER A 480 -25.32 13.53 10.85
N PRO A 481 -24.66 12.40 11.19
CA PRO A 481 -24.81 11.15 10.47
C PRO A 481 -26.27 10.69 10.33
N LYS A 482 -26.58 10.02 9.24
CA LYS A 482 -27.90 9.45 9.01
C LYS A 482 -27.97 8.02 9.57
N ILE A 483 -29.03 7.72 10.34
CA ILE A 483 -29.37 6.39 10.83
C ILE A 483 -30.68 5.94 10.17
N ILE A 484 -30.66 4.79 9.48
CA ILE A 484 -31.84 4.21 8.85
C ILE A 484 -32.05 2.81 9.45
N PRO A 485 -33.10 2.61 10.27
CA PRO A 485 -33.43 1.28 10.79
C PRO A 485 -33.89 0.38 9.63
N VAL A 486 -33.43 -0.88 9.60
CA VAL A 486 -33.80 -1.87 8.58
C VAL A 486 -34.90 -2.78 9.08
N ASN A 487 -34.80 -3.30 10.30
CA ASN A 487 -35.71 -4.31 10.82
C ASN A 487 -36.23 -4.04 12.24
N ILE A 488 -35.96 -2.89 12.82
CA ILE A 488 -36.41 -2.48 14.16
C ILE A 488 -37.26 -1.22 14.08
N SER A 489 -38.36 -1.17 14.84
CA SER A 489 -39.17 0.03 15.11
C SER A 489 -39.74 -0.08 16.52
N ASN A 490 -40.28 1.02 17.03
CA ASN A 490 -40.87 1.04 18.36
C ASN A 490 -42.03 0.04 18.50
N GLY A 491 -42.03 -0.80 19.54
CA GLY A 491 -43.04 -1.82 19.82
C GLY A 491 -42.93 -3.10 18.96
N LYS A 492 -41.94 -3.21 18.06
CA LYS A 492 -41.82 -4.35 17.15
C LYS A 492 -41.36 -5.62 17.85
N SER A 493 -41.97 -6.77 17.49
CA SER A 493 -41.47 -8.09 17.87
C SER A 493 -40.31 -8.50 16.94
N LEU A 494 -39.20 -8.87 17.54
CA LEU A 494 -38.02 -9.45 16.91
C LEU A 494 -37.84 -10.93 17.28
N SER A 495 -38.92 -11.60 17.76
CA SER A 495 -38.93 -13.05 17.98
C SER A 495 -38.59 -13.78 16.68
N GLY A 496 -37.62 -14.69 16.72
CA GLY A 496 -37.15 -15.39 15.53
C GLY A 496 -36.16 -14.59 14.63
N ILE A 497 -35.92 -13.34 14.94
CA ILE A 497 -34.90 -12.52 14.26
C ILE A 497 -33.58 -12.65 15.00
N SER A 498 -32.49 -12.97 14.30
CA SER A 498 -31.18 -13.18 14.92
C SER A 498 -30.40 -11.90 15.22
N ARG A 499 -30.75 -10.77 14.57
CA ARG A 499 -30.02 -9.50 14.70
C ARG A 499 -30.88 -8.27 14.47
N ILE A 500 -30.52 -7.16 15.12
CA ILE A 500 -30.98 -5.80 14.79
C ILE A 500 -30.07 -5.22 13.71
N GLN A 501 -30.62 -4.52 12.72
CA GLN A 501 -29.84 -4.01 11.58
C GLN A 501 -30.24 -2.57 11.20
N PHE A 502 -29.21 -1.79 10.83
CA PHE A 502 -29.28 -0.41 10.38
C PHE A 502 -28.43 -0.18 9.13
N LYS A 503 -28.70 0.91 8.42
CA LYS A 503 -27.76 1.59 7.53
C LYS A 503 -27.34 2.89 8.18
N ILE A 504 -26.03 3.16 8.20
CA ILE A 504 -25.48 4.42 8.69
C ILE A 504 -24.59 5.06 7.63
N SER A 505 -24.66 6.38 7.48
CA SER A 505 -23.84 7.12 6.54
C SER A 505 -23.59 8.54 7.04
N ASP A 506 -22.53 9.13 6.55
CA ASP A 506 -22.20 10.53 6.76
C ASP A 506 -21.98 11.23 5.41
N ASN A 507 -22.18 12.55 5.38
CA ASN A 507 -22.14 13.30 4.12
C ASN A 507 -20.75 13.86 3.80
N LEU A 508 -19.86 14.04 4.80
CA LEU A 508 -18.59 14.70 4.56
C LEU A 508 -17.42 14.14 5.37
N SER A 509 -17.44 14.23 6.71
CA SER A 509 -16.27 13.88 7.53
C SER A 509 -16.12 12.38 7.75
N GLY A 510 -17.20 11.61 7.58
CA GLY A 510 -17.24 10.16 7.78
C GLY A 510 -17.60 9.77 9.21
N ILE A 511 -18.02 8.49 9.39
CA ILE A 511 -18.40 7.94 10.70
C ILE A 511 -17.14 7.77 11.56
N LYS A 512 -17.18 8.30 12.78
CA LYS A 512 -16.14 8.17 13.79
C LYS A 512 -16.43 7.02 14.75
N THR A 513 -17.63 7.00 15.35
CA THR A 513 -18.03 6.00 16.32
C THR A 513 -19.50 5.68 16.21
N PHE A 514 -19.85 4.48 16.66
CA PHE A 514 -21.22 4.03 16.85
C PHE A 514 -21.31 3.21 18.14
N THR A 515 -22.36 3.43 18.92
CA THR A 515 -22.55 2.77 20.20
C THR A 515 -23.99 2.30 20.34
N GLY A 516 -24.20 0.99 20.44
CA GLY A 516 -25.49 0.37 20.73
C GLY A 516 -25.60 0.00 22.20
N ARG A 517 -26.79 0.20 22.81
CA ARG A 517 -27.10 -0.26 24.16
C ARG A 517 -28.48 -0.93 24.18
N ILE A 518 -28.58 -2.04 24.93
CA ILE A 518 -29.84 -2.67 25.24
C ILE A 518 -30.06 -2.59 26.75
N ASN A 519 -31.17 -2.00 27.21
CA ASN A 519 -31.46 -1.74 28.62
C ASN A 519 -30.30 -1.04 29.36
N GLY A 520 -29.65 -0.06 28.67
CA GLY A 520 -28.51 0.71 29.17
C GLY A 520 -27.15 -0.01 29.09
N LYS A 521 -27.11 -1.32 28.85
CA LYS A 521 -25.84 -2.09 28.73
C LYS A 521 -25.33 -2.04 27.30
N TRP A 522 -24.03 -1.84 27.13
CA TRP A 522 -23.37 -1.87 25.82
C TRP A 522 -23.56 -3.22 25.13
N VAL A 523 -23.78 -3.19 23.83
CA VAL A 523 -23.85 -4.38 22.97
C VAL A 523 -22.93 -4.22 21.78
N LEU A 524 -22.31 -5.33 21.34
CA LEU A 524 -21.40 -5.33 20.21
C LEU A 524 -22.18 -5.00 18.92
N MET A 525 -21.93 -3.82 18.37
CA MET A 525 -22.37 -3.43 17.06
C MET A 525 -21.27 -3.75 16.05
N GLU A 526 -21.56 -4.51 15.01
CA GLU A 526 -20.65 -4.85 13.92
C GLU A 526 -20.93 -3.94 12.72
N TYR A 527 -19.89 -3.51 12.00
CA TYR A 527 -20.02 -2.56 10.90
C TYR A 527 -19.31 -3.01 9.63
N ASP A 528 -19.98 -2.98 8.51
CA ASP A 528 -19.43 -3.12 7.17
C ASP A 528 -19.57 -1.80 6.39
N ALA A 529 -18.46 -1.10 6.22
CA ALA A 529 -18.43 0.18 5.51
C ALA A 529 -18.74 0.07 4.02
N LYS A 530 -18.47 -1.08 3.36
CA LYS A 530 -18.75 -1.30 1.94
C LYS A 530 -20.24 -1.25 1.64
N THR A 531 -21.02 -1.76 2.56
CA THR A 531 -22.50 -1.79 2.45
C THR A 531 -23.17 -0.77 3.36
N ALA A 532 -22.41 0.02 4.10
CA ALA A 532 -22.88 0.96 5.12
C ALA A 532 -23.82 0.29 6.14
N SER A 533 -23.61 -1.01 6.41
CA SER A 533 -24.47 -1.82 7.29
C SER A 533 -23.89 -1.88 8.69
N LEU A 534 -24.76 -1.63 9.68
CA LEU A 534 -24.46 -1.73 11.10
C LEU A 534 -25.45 -2.71 11.73
N TRP A 535 -24.99 -3.69 12.53
CA TRP A 535 -25.88 -4.65 13.14
C TRP A 535 -25.38 -5.11 14.50
N HIS A 536 -26.30 -5.57 15.33
CA HIS A 536 -26.05 -6.32 16.55
C HIS A 536 -26.66 -7.71 16.42
N THR A 537 -25.85 -8.75 16.54
CA THR A 537 -26.30 -10.14 16.63
C THR A 537 -26.66 -10.45 18.08
N PHE A 538 -27.92 -10.82 18.32
CA PHE A 538 -28.39 -11.15 19.67
C PHE A 538 -27.55 -12.26 20.29
N ASP A 539 -27.26 -12.10 21.56
CA ASP A 539 -26.49 -13.04 22.38
C ASP A 539 -27.23 -13.34 23.72
N ASP A 540 -26.58 -14.09 24.60
CA ASP A 540 -27.13 -14.53 25.86
C ASP A 540 -27.51 -13.39 26.83
N GLN A 541 -27.03 -12.16 26.55
CA GLN A 541 -27.37 -10.99 27.38
C GLN A 541 -28.73 -10.40 27.00
N THR A 542 -29.30 -10.78 25.85
CA THR A 542 -30.64 -10.31 25.39
C THR A 542 -31.64 -11.46 25.51
N VAL A 543 -32.18 -11.65 26.72
CA VAL A 543 -33.18 -12.69 27.04
C VAL A 543 -34.53 -12.38 26.42
N LYS A 544 -35.50 -13.31 26.51
CA LYS A 544 -36.89 -13.06 26.10
C LYS A 544 -37.54 -11.94 26.94
N GLY A 545 -38.34 -11.07 26.29
CA GLY A 545 -39.05 -10.01 26.98
C GLY A 545 -39.02 -8.67 26.22
N ARG A 546 -39.47 -7.61 26.90
CA ARG A 546 -39.42 -6.23 26.41
C ARG A 546 -38.04 -5.63 26.67
N HIS A 547 -37.46 -5.00 25.69
CA HIS A 547 -36.16 -4.33 25.75
C HIS A 547 -36.22 -2.92 25.22
N GLU A 548 -35.31 -2.07 25.68
CA GLU A 548 -35.10 -0.72 25.15
C GLU A 548 -33.75 -0.69 24.45
N PHE A 549 -33.74 -0.34 23.16
CA PHE A 549 -32.56 -0.20 22.35
C PHE A 549 -32.24 1.27 22.14
N HIS A 550 -30.98 1.63 22.34
CA HIS A 550 -30.42 2.95 22.04
C HIS A 550 -29.22 2.81 21.13
N LEU A 551 -29.19 3.56 20.03
CA LEU A 551 -28.05 3.68 19.12
C LEU A 551 -27.63 5.15 19.03
N SER A 552 -26.34 5.43 19.24
CA SER A 552 -25.70 6.72 18.98
C SER A 552 -24.66 6.54 17.87
N VAL A 553 -24.67 7.42 16.85
CA VAL A 553 -23.69 7.45 15.76
C VAL A 553 -23.12 8.85 15.69
N MET A 554 -21.80 8.96 15.72
CA MET A 554 -21.07 10.23 15.68
C MET A 554 -20.09 10.26 14.51
N ASP A 555 -20.00 11.40 13.81
CA ASP A 555 -19.02 11.65 12.76
C ASP A 555 -17.65 12.11 13.28
N MET A 556 -16.69 12.34 12.39
CA MET A 556 -15.35 12.81 12.73
C MET A 556 -15.33 14.25 13.23
N LYS A 557 -16.41 15.02 13.06
CA LYS A 557 -16.59 16.40 13.53
C LYS A 557 -17.54 16.51 14.73
N SER A 558 -17.83 15.38 15.38
CA SER A 558 -18.65 15.28 16.60
C SER A 558 -20.09 15.75 16.39
N ASN A 559 -20.63 15.64 15.18
CA ASN A 559 -22.06 15.70 14.98
C ASN A 559 -22.66 14.33 15.31
N THR A 560 -23.75 14.28 16.05
CA THR A 560 -24.30 13.04 16.60
C THR A 560 -25.78 12.87 16.23
N SER A 561 -26.13 11.68 15.81
CA SER A 561 -27.52 11.20 15.66
C SER A 561 -27.80 10.07 16.61
N THR A 562 -29.05 9.98 17.10
CA THR A 562 -29.50 8.89 17.95
C THR A 562 -30.76 8.24 17.40
N PHE A 563 -30.94 6.94 17.73
CA PHE A 563 -32.15 6.18 17.47
C PHE A 563 -32.56 5.41 18.72
N ASN A 564 -33.84 5.45 19.09
CA ASN A 564 -34.39 4.76 20.24
C ASN A 564 -35.61 3.93 19.81
N ALA A 565 -35.75 2.71 20.33
CA ALA A 565 -36.92 1.90 20.14
C ALA A 565 -37.09 0.87 21.26
N ALA A 566 -38.33 0.69 21.74
CA ALA A 566 -38.67 -0.52 22.49
C ALA A 566 -38.92 -1.66 21.51
N PHE A 567 -38.48 -2.87 21.85
CA PHE A 567 -38.75 -4.08 21.06
C PHE A 567 -39.00 -5.29 21.97
N PHE A 568 -39.53 -6.34 21.41
CA PHE A 568 -39.82 -7.59 22.11
C PHE A 568 -39.02 -8.74 21.48
N ARG A 569 -38.46 -9.59 22.33
CA ARG A 569 -37.75 -10.78 21.90
C ARG A 569 -38.43 -12.07 22.39
#